data_6802e78f82fef10e1e4448e572acdc9c
#
_entry.id   6802e78f82fef10e1e4448e572acdc9c
#
_cell.length_a   1.000
_cell.length_b   1.000
_cell.length_c   1.000
_cell.angle_alpha   90.00
_cell.angle_beta   90.00
_cell.angle_gamma   90.00
#
_symmetry.space_group_name_H-M   'P 1'
#
loop_
_entity.id
_entity.type
_entity.pdbx_description
1 polymer ?
#
loop_
_entity_poly.entity_id
_entity_poly.type
_entity_poly.pdbx_seq_one_letter_code
_entity_poly.pdbx_strand_id
1 'polypeptide(L)'
;ARVVGPHRVELADGTEIEADRIVLATGSESVTPPIEGIEEGQYWTNKEAIWKPESVPRSIAILGTGAIGIEFAQIYARFGSSVTAIEVLPRILPNEDEDAAADLVPALEEEGIRLMAGTTCVRAEYHGRRWRLHLSNGEVLEGAELLVAAGRRARFEPHDLDAAGILLDAAGKPVLTDTMRTTNDHIWSAGDATGELLFTHVATYEADLVVDDILGRPRPRDYRVVPRVTFCDPEVASVGLTERQAREAGNDVRIAKVRMEDSERATIEGRTHGLVKLVADARTGELLGGHVVGEEAGAMIHEVVAAMAARQPRPGHRDRLRRPRRGRGRRPGRPPPAPTSGGPLAPRPGRAHGGRWLALLVPPDRAGQPPTPRPGPRRLARPRRLRAGPTQPPCVRRQLP
;
A
#
# COMPACT_ATOMS: atom_id res chain seq x y z
N ALA A 1 20.19 -12.05 -14.18
CA ALA A 1 21.49 -12.06 -13.50
C ALA A 1 21.40 -12.91 -12.23
N ARG A 2 22.48 -13.55 -11.84
CA ARG A 2 22.61 -14.40 -10.64
C ARG A 2 23.82 -13.98 -9.84
N VAL A 3 23.75 -14.00 -8.52
CA VAL A 3 24.94 -13.83 -7.68
C VAL A 3 25.63 -15.20 -7.59
N VAL A 4 26.86 -15.29 -8.08
CA VAL A 4 27.59 -16.56 -8.16
C VAL A 4 28.81 -16.61 -7.24
N GLY A 5 28.98 -15.60 -6.41
CA GLY A 5 30.04 -15.53 -5.40
C GLY A 5 30.03 -14.19 -4.66
N PRO A 6 30.94 -14.04 -3.67
CA PRO A 6 30.95 -12.87 -2.78
C PRO A 6 31.07 -11.52 -3.52
N HIS A 7 31.71 -11.51 -4.69
CA HIS A 7 31.98 -10.32 -5.49
C HIS A 7 31.58 -10.48 -6.96
N ARG A 8 30.83 -11.55 -7.30
CA ARG A 8 30.55 -11.90 -8.69
C ARG A 8 29.08 -12.05 -8.99
N VAL A 9 28.70 -11.47 -10.11
CA VAL A 9 27.35 -11.57 -10.70
C VAL A 9 27.49 -12.11 -12.11
N GLU A 10 26.76 -13.17 -12.43
CA GLU A 10 26.65 -13.76 -13.76
C GLU A 10 25.40 -13.24 -14.48
N LEU A 11 25.55 -12.77 -15.70
CA LEU A 11 24.44 -12.38 -16.58
C LEU A 11 23.86 -13.59 -17.31
N ALA A 12 22.69 -13.41 -17.94
CA ALA A 12 21.99 -14.49 -18.66
C ALA A 12 22.76 -15.03 -19.87
N ASP A 13 23.70 -14.25 -20.42
CA ASP A 13 24.58 -14.65 -21.53
C ASP A 13 25.88 -15.30 -21.05
N GLY A 14 26.06 -15.56 -19.75
CA GLY A 14 27.24 -16.14 -19.15
C GLY A 14 28.37 -15.13 -18.86
N THR A 15 28.13 -13.84 -19.09
CA THR A 15 29.14 -12.81 -18.76
C THR A 15 29.22 -12.66 -17.23
N GLU A 16 30.42 -12.77 -16.67
CA GLU A 16 30.69 -12.49 -15.26
C GLU A 16 31.09 -11.03 -15.04
N ILE A 17 30.51 -10.41 -14.01
CA ILE A 17 30.85 -9.07 -13.53
C ILE A 17 31.41 -9.19 -12.14
N GLU A 18 32.61 -8.67 -11.93
CA GLU A 18 33.20 -8.52 -10.59
C GLU A 18 32.89 -7.12 -10.03
N ALA A 19 32.48 -7.06 -8.76
CA ALA A 19 32.11 -5.81 -8.10
C ALA A 19 32.56 -5.81 -6.63
N ASP A 20 33.09 -4.67 -6.18
CA ASP A 20 33.43 -4.46 -4.75
C ASP A 20 32.19 -4.42 -3.85
N ARG A 21 31.04 -4.00 -4.40
CA ARG A 21 29.79 -3.82 -3.69
C ARG A 21 28.62 -4.24 -4.58
N ILE A 22 27.71 -5.03 -4.00
CA ILE A 22 26.51 -5.52 -4.69
C ILE A 22 25.28 -5.11 -3.89
N VAL A 23 24.24 -4.64 -4.57
CA VAL A 23 22.94 -4.36 -3.97
C VAL A 23 21.88 -5.26 -4.60
N LEU A 24 21.22 -6.08 -3.77
CA LEU A 24 20.11 -6.92 -4.19
C LEU A 24 18.83 -6.07 -4.16
N ALA A 25 18.29 -5.75 -5.32
CA ALA A 25 17.04 -5.03 -5.51
C ALA A 25 16.15 -5.78 -6.52
N THR A 26 16.10 -7.10 -6.40
CA THR A 26 15.46 -8.03 -7.34
C THR A 26 13.93 -7.99 -7.27
N GLY A 27 13.39 -7.29 -6.26
CA GLY A 27 11.95 -7.17 -6.07
C GLY A 27 11.31 -8.44 -5.51
N SER A 28 10.02 -8.60 -5.77
CA SER A 28 9.23 -9.74 -5.31
C SER A 28 8.39 -10.33 -6.44
N GLU A 29 7.89 -11.54 -6.22
CA GLU A 29 6.97 -12.24 -7.10
C GLU A 29 5.72 -12.70 -6.34
N SER A 30 4.62 -12.92 -7.06
CA SER A 30 3.38 -13.46 -6.48
C SER A 30 3.60 -14.90 -6.02
N VAL A 31 3.01 -15.23 -4.88
CA VAL A 31 2.99 -16.60 -4.35
C VAL A 31 1.72 -17.30 -4.84
N THR A 32 1.89 -18.48 -5.42
CA THR A 32 0.79 -19.37 -5.72
C THR A 32 0.72 -20.44 -4.63
N PRO A 33 -0.40 -20.53 -3.90
CA PRO A 33 -0.55 -21.58 -2.89
C PRO A 33 -0.59 -22.98 -3.55
N PRO A 34 -0.18 -24.04 -2.85
CA PRO A 34 -0.20 -25.40 -3.37
C PRO A 34 -1.65 -25.93 -3.39
N ILE A 35 -2.39 -25.62 -4.44
CA ILE A 35 -3.76 -26.06 -4.69
C ILE A 35 -3.70 -27.11 -5.79
N GLU A 36 -4.27 -28.31 -5.54
CA GLU A 36 -4.33 -29.37 -6.52
C GLU A 36 -4.99 -28.91 -7.83
N GLY A 37 -4.32 -29.06 -8.96
CA GLY A 37 -4.82 -28.76 -10.30
C GLY A 37 -4.78 -27.28 -10.69
N ILE A 38 -4.26 -26.38 -9.87
CA ILE A 38 -4.20 -24.96 -10.19
C ILE A 38 -3.30 -24.66 -11.41
N GLU A 39 -2.29 -25.50 -11.63
CA GLU A 39 -1.36 -25.42 -12.77
C GLU A 39 -1.98 -25.87 -14.10
N GLU A 40 -3.12 -26.55 -14.08
CA GLU A 40 -3.82 -27.01 -15.30
C GLU A 40 -4.41 -25.84 -16.11
N GLY A 41 -4.57 -24.67 -15.48
CA GLY A 41 -5.17 -23.49 -16.09
C GLY A 41 -4.25 -22.27 -16.07
N GLN A 42 -4.72 -21.23 -16.74
CA GLN A 42 -4.03 -19.94 -16.80
C GLN A 42 -4.69 -18.95 -15.82
N TYR A 43 -4.39 -19.09 -14.53
CA TYR A 43 -4.82 -18.08 -13.56
C TYR A 43 -4.08 -16.76 -13.76
N TRP A 44 -4.64 -15.69 -13.22
CA TRP A 44 -4.03 -14.38 -13.23
C TRP A 44 -3.30 -14.12 -11.90
N THR A 45 -2.23 -13.36 -11.97
CA THR A 45 -1.69 -12.61 -10.84
C THR A 45 -2.09 -11.13 -10.99
N ASN A 46 -1.62 -10.27 -10.10
CA ASN A 46 -1.83 -8.83 -10.23
C ASN A 46 -1.33 -8.26 -11.58
N LYS A 47 -0.39 -8.91 -12.24
CA LYS A 47 0.13 -8.49 -13.54
C LYS A 47 -0.89 -8.78 -14.64
N GLU A 48 -1.28 -10.05 -14.77
CA GLU A 48 -2.24 -10.48 -15.78
C GLU A 48 -3.57 -9.77 -15.62
N ALA A 49 -4.02 -9.52 -14.38
CA ALA A 49 -5.27 -8.85 -14.10
C ALA A 49 -5.33 -7.40 -14.63
N ILE A 50 -4.18 -6.76 -14.89
CA ILE A 50 -4.12 -5.40 -15.44
C ILE A 50 -4.12 -5.40 -16.98
N TRP A 51 -3.30 -6.23 -17.61
CA TRP A 51 -3.00 -6.07 -19.04
C TRP A 51 -3.48 -7.22 -19.94
N LYS A 52 -3.90 -8.35 -19.37
CA LYS A 52 -4.35 -9.50 -20.16
C LYS A 52 -5.82 -9.43 -20.60
N PRO A 53 -6.77 -8.84 -19.85
CA PRO A 53 -8.16 -8.84 -20.24
C PRO A 53 -8.43 -8.00 -21.49
N GLU A 54 -8.98 -8.62 -22.53
CA GLU A 54 -9.52 -7.91 -23.72
C GLU A 54 -10.95 -7.42 -23.48
N SER A 55 -11.63 -7.99 -22.49
CA SER A 55 -12.98 -7.64 -22.04
C SER A 55 -13.16 -7.97 -20.57
N VAL A 56 -14.13 -7.32 -19.93
CA VAL A 56 -14.48 -7.60 -18.53
C VAL A 56 -15.03 -9.03 -18.41
N PRO A 57 -14.43 -9.90 -17.55
CA PRO A 57 -14.93 -11.24 -17.36
C PRO A 57 -16.31 -11.22 -16.69
N ARG A 58 -17.19 -12.16 -17.04
CA ARG A 58 -18.52 -12.27 -16.41
C ARG A 58 -18.44 -12.56 -14.92
N SER A 59 -17.44 -13.35 -14.52
CA SER A 59 -17.20 -13.69 -13.12
C SER A 59 -15.71 -13.89 -12.87
N ILE A 60 -15.28 -13.56 -11.68
CA ILE A 60 -13.90 -13.74 -11.23
C ILE A 60 -13.89 -14.26 -9.79
N ALA A 61 -13.12 -15.31 -9.55
CA ALA A 61 -12.77 -15.75 -8.22
C ALA A 61 -11.39 -15.19 -7.85
N ILE A 62 -11.24 -14.69 -6.62
CA ILE A 62 -10.00 -14.09 -6.13
C ILE A 62 -9.55 -14.88 -4.90
N LEU A 63 -8.34 -15.45 -4.95
CA LEU A 63 -7.73 -16.15 -3.82
C LEU A 63 -6.78 -15.20 -3.08
N GLY A 64 -7.14 -14.89 -1.83
CA GLY A 64 -6.46 -13.92 -0.97
C GLY A 64 -7.16 -12.57 -0.96
N THR A 65 -7.44 -12.07 0.24
CA THR A 65 -8.09 -10.78 0.49
C THR A 65 -7.18 -9.79 1.22
N GLY A 66 -5.88 -9.84 0.93
CA GLY A 66 -4.96 -8.75 1.24
C GLY A 66 -5.25 -7.51 0.38
N ALA A 67 -4.43 -6.47 0.49
CA ALA A 67 -4.63 -5.22 -0.26
C ALA A 67 -4.89 -5.46 -1.76
N ILE A 68 -4.03 -6.23 -2.42
CA ILE A 68 -4.16 -6.54 -3.87
C ILE A 68 -5.50 -7.22 -4.17
N GLY A 69 -5.89 -8.22 -3.37
CA GLY A 69 -7.13 -8.96 -3.59
C GLY A 69 -8.37 -8.09 -3.44
N ILE A 70 -8.41 -7.23 -2.42
CA ILE A 70 -9.53 -6.31 -2.18
C ILE A 70 -9.61 -5.24 -3.27
N GLU A 71 -8.49 -4.63 -3.67
CA GLU A 71 -8.45 -3.64 -4.74
C GLU A 71 -8.99 -4.22 -6.05
N PHE A 72 -8.53 -5.40 -6.46
CA PHE A 72 -9.04 -6.05 -7.67
C PHE A 72 -10.48 -6.53 -7.53
N ALA A 73 -10.91 -6.96 -6.34
CA ALA A 73 -12.30 -7.34 -6.11
C ALA A 73 -13.23 -6.18 -6.42
N GLN A 74 -12.91 -4.99 -5.94
CA GLN A 74 -13.72 -3.80 -6.16
C GLN A 74 -13.62 -3.27 -7.59
N ILE A 75 -12.43 -3.29 -8.19
CA ILE A 75 -12.23 -2.92 -9.60
C ILE A 75 -13.14 -3.77 -10.51
N TYR A 76 -13.10 -5.10 -10.36
CA TYR A 76 -13.88 -5.99 -11.23
C TYR A 76 -15.38 -5.93 -10.93
N ALA A 77 -15.79 -5.77 -9.66
CA ALA A 77 -17.18 -5.58 -9.31
C ALA A 77 -17.75 -4.30 -9.96
N ARG A 78 -17.02 -3.20 -9.89
CA ARG A 78 -17.41 -1.91 -10.52
C ARG A 78 -17.42 -1.97 -12.04
N PHE A 79 -16.64 -2.85 -12.65
CA PHE A 79 -16.73 -3.13 -14.09
C PHE A 79 -17.86 -4.09 -14.45
N GLY A 80 -18.59 -4.62 -13.48
CA GLY A 80 -19.77 -5.47 -13.71
C GLY A 80 -19.51 -6.98 -13.66
N SER A 81 -18.34 -7.41 -13.18
CA SER A 81 -18.08 -8.83 -12.91
C SER A 81 -18.83 -9.29 -11.67
N SER A 82 -19.30 -10.55 -11.64
CA SER A 82 -19.64 -11.24 -10.40
C SER A 82 -18.35 -11.65 -9.70
N VAL A 83 -18.08 -11.08 -8.51
CA VAL A 83 -16.82 -11.28 -7.78
C VAL A 83 -17.05 -12.12 -6.53
N THR A 84 -16.21 -13.16 -6.35
CA THR A 84 -16.10 -13.93 -5.11
C THR A 84 -14.66 -13.89 -4.64
N ALA A 85 -14.41 -13.31 -3.45
CA ALA A 85 -13.10 -13.23 -2.82
C ALA A 85 -13.00 -14.23 -1.66
N ILE A 86 -11.98 -15.06 -1.69
CA ILE A 86 -11.79 -16.22 -0.79
C ILE A 86 -10.53 -15.96 0.05
N GLU A 87 -10.66 -16.14 1.36
CA GLU A 87 -9.58 -15.92 2.32
C GLU A 87 -9.46 -17.11 3.28
N VAL A 88 -8.26 -17.65 3.38
CA VAL A 88 -7.97 -18.78 4.30
C VAL A 88 -8.03 -18.34 5.76
N LEU A 89 -7.66 -17.10 6.05
CA LEU A 89 -7.72 -16.53 7.39
C LEU A 89 -9.16 -16.11 7.74
N PRO A 90 -9.49 -15.99 9.04
CA PRO A 90 -10.88 -15.76 9.49
C PRO A 90 -11.45 -14.38 9.14
N ARG A 91 -10.67 -13.49 8.55
CA ARG A 91 -11.11 -12.14 8.13
C ARG A 91 -10.34 -11.62 6.91
N ILE A 92 -10.93 -10.67 6.20
CA ILE A 92 -10.27 -9.92 5.13
C ILE A 92 -9.16 -9.01 5.70
N LEU A 93 -8.27 -8.51 4.87
CA LEU A 93 -7.15 -7.63 5.24
C LEU A 93 -6.46 -8.10 6.53
N PRO A 94 -5.93 -9.33 6.58
CA PRO A 94 -5.50 -9.97 7.84
C PRO A 94 -4.37 -9.22 8.55
N ASN A 95 -3.61 -8.41 7.83
CA ASN A 95 -2.51 -7.61 8.38
C ASN A 95 -2.96 -6.25 8.94
N GLU A 96 -4.22 -5.85 8.69
CA GLU A 96 -4.76 -4.60 9.20
C GLU A 96 -5.41 -4.77 10.57
N ASP A 97 -5.75 -3.66 11.22
CA ASP A 97 -6.47 -3.70 12.50
C ASP A 97 -7.85 -4.36 12.32
N GLU A 98 -8.26 -5.12 13.33
CA GLU A 98 -9.49 -5.93 13.25
C GLU A 98 -10.74 -5.08 13.08
N ASP A 99 -10.81 -3.94 13.78
CA ASP A 99 -11.94 -3.02 13.63
C ASP A 99 -11.97 -2.39 12.23
N ALA A 100 -10.78 -2.02 11.69
CA ALA A 100 -10.68 -1.43 10.35
C ALA A 100 -11.08 -2.44 9.26
N ALA A 101 -10.63 -3.69 9.36
CA ALA A 101 -11.01 -4.73 8.42
C ALA A 101 -12.51 -5.06 8.49
N ALA A 102 -13.08 -5.12 9.70
CA ALA A 102 -14.50 -5.41 9.89
C ALA A 102 -15.40 -4.29 9.34
N ASP A 103 -14.97 -3.05 9.47
CA ASP A 103 -15.74 -1.88 9.05
C ASP A 103 -15.79 -1.70 7.52
N LEU A 104 -14.84 -2.31 6.78
CA LEU A 104 -14.83 -2.34 5.31
C LEU A 104 -15.83 -3.35 4.73
N VAL A 105 -16.12 -4.45 5.44
CA VAL A 105 -16.93 -5.57 4.92
C VAL A 105 -18.29 -5.12 4.38
N PRO A 106 -19.11 -4.33 5.10
CA PRO A 106 -20.42 -3.90 4.60
C PRO A 106 -20.33 -3.14 3.28
N ALA A 107 -19.35 -2.26 3.12
CA ALA A 107 -19.16 -1.48 1.89
C ALA A 107 -18.85 -2.37 0.68
N LEU A 108 -18.05 -3.41 0.86
CA LEU A 108 -17.74 -4.37 -0.21
C LEU A 108 -18.94 -5.25 -0.56
N GLU A 109 -19.72 -5.67 0.44
CA GLU A 109 -20.93 -6.48 0.23
C GLU A 109 -22.05 -5.68 -0.46
N GLU A 110 -22.19 -4.38 -0.15
CA GLU A 110 -23.11 -3.46 -0.83
C GLU A 110 -22.76 -3.30 -2.33
N GLU A 111 -21.50 -3.41 -2.71
CA GLU A 111 -21.05 -3.47 -4.11
C GLU A 111 -21.25 -4.85 -4.76
N GLY A 112 -21.84 -5.82 -4.04
CA GLY A 112 -22.12 -7.17 -4.55
C GLY A 112 -20.92 -8.11 -4.54
N ILE A 113 -19.86 -7.77 -3.83
CA ILE A 113 -18.69 -8.65 -3.67
C ILE A 113 -19.02 -9.72 -2.62
N ARG A 114 -18.92 -10.99 -3.02
CA ARG A 114 -19.05 -12.10 -2.09
C ARG A 114 -17.74 -12.37 -1.38
N LEU A 115 -17.71 -12.18 -0.07
CA LEU A 115 -16.54 -12.44 0.78
C LEU A 115 -16.67 -13.80 1.46
N MET A 116 -15.63 -14.63 1.39
CA MET A 116 -15.56 -15.96 1.97
C MET A 116 -14.30 -16.10 2.83
N ALA A 117 -14.32 -15.49 4.01
CA ALA A 117 -13.25 -15.61 5.00
C ALA A 117 -13.33 -16.98 5.72
N GLY A 118 -12.18 -17.48 6.22
CA GLY A 118 -12.08 -18.79 6.86
C GLY A 118 -12.26 -19.96 5.88
N THR A 119 -12.09 -19.73 4.57
CA THR A 119 -12.37 -20.68 3.52
C THR A 119 -11.12 -20.91 2.66
N THR A 120 -10.78 -22.18 2.40
CA THR A 120 -9.62 -22.56 1.59
C THR A 120 -10.10 -23.18 0.27
N CYS A 121 -9.50 -22.81 -0.84
CA CYS A 121 -9.61 -23.55 -2.08
C CYS A 121 -8.69 -24.79 -1.97
N VAL A 122 -9.26 -25.98 -1.98
CA VAL A 122 -8.52 -27.23 -1.81
C VAL A 122 -8.14 -27.88 -3.13
N ARG A 123 -8.93 -27.64 -4.18
CA ARG A 123 -8.70 -28.17 -5.53
C ARG A 123 -9.26 -27.19 -6.57
N ALA A 124 -8.56 -27.03 -7.68
CA ALA A 124 -8.96 -26.24 -8.83
C ALA A 124 -8.98 -27.13 -10.08
N GLU A 125 -9.99 -26.99 -10.91
CA GLU A 125 -10.11 -27.64 -12.21
C GLU A 125 -10.31 -26.59 -13.30
N TYR A 126 -9.65 -26.77 -14.44
CA TYR A 126 -9.78 -25.84 -15.57
C TYR A 126 -10.29 -26.56 -16.81
N HIS A 127 -11.57 -26.37 -17.14
CA HIS A 127 -12.23 -27.00 -18.29
C HIS A 127 -13.01 -26.00 -19.13
N GLY A 128 -12.86 -26.06 -20.44
CA GLY A 128 -13.65 -25.24 -21.37
C GLY A 128 -13.47 -23.73 -21.13
N ARG A 129 -12.29 -23.28 -20.75
CA ARG A 129 -11.95 -21.89 -20.38
C ARG A 129 -12.72 -21.38 -19.15
N ARG A 130 -13.04 -22.27 -18.21
CA ARG A 130 -13.69 -21.94 -16.94
C ARG A 130 -13.01 -22.68 -15.80
N TRP A 131 -12.98 -22.02 -14.65
CA TRP A 131 -12.52 -22.57 -13.39
C TRP A 131 -13.66 -23.18 -12.61
N ARG A 132 -13.37 -24.31 -11.97
CA ARG A 132 -14.20 -24.93 -10.94
C ARG A 132 -13.33 -25.11 -9.70
N LEU A 133 -13.70 -24.42 -8.62
CA LEU A 133 -12.93 -24.37 -7.38
C LEU A 133 -13.70 -25.13 -6.29
N HIS A 134 -13.07 -26.14 -5.73
CA HIS A 134 -13.60 -26.91 -4.60
C HIS A 134 -13.12 -26.29 -3.31
N LEU A 135 -14.05 -25.90 -2.44
CA LEU A 135 -13.76 -25.18 -1.21
C LEU A 135 -13.82 -26.07 0.02
N SER A 136 -13.10 -25.71 1.08
CA SER A 136 -13.03 -26.47 2.33
C SER A 136 -14.38 -26.60 3.06
N ASN A 137 -15.33 -25.73 2.80
CA ASN A 137 -16.69 -25.78 3.32
C ASN A 137 -17.65 -26.72 2.51
N GLY A 138 -17.11 -27.38 1.48
CA GLY A 138 -17.87 -28.28 0.60
C GLY A 138 -18.54 -27.60 -0.59
N GLU A 139 -18.47 -26.28 -0.68
CA GLU A 139 -19.01 -25.54 -1.83
C GLU A 139 -18.10 -25.69 -3.05
N VAL A 140 -18.71 -25.66 -4.24
CA VAL A 140 -18.00 -25.62 -5.52
C VAL A 140 -18.37 -24.33 -6.23
N LEU A 141 -17.36 -23.49 -6.52
CA LEU A 141 -17.52 -22.25 -7.27
C LEU A 141 -17.13 -22.45 -8.74
N GLU A 142 -17.93 -21.90 -9.63
CA GLU A 142 -17.59 -21.80 -11.06
C GLU A 142 -17.32 -20.34 -11.42
N GLY A 143 -16.19 -20.07 -12.06
CA GLY A 143 -15.77 -18.75 -12.48
C GLY A 143 -15.20 -18.72 -13.89
N ALA A 144 -15.33 -17.58 -14.58
CA ALA A 144 -14.69 -17.38 -15.87
C ALA A 144 -13.17 -17.22 -15.71
N GLU A 145 -12.76 -16.47 -14.69
CA GLU A 145 -11.35 -16.20 -14.41
C GLU A 145 -11.02 -16.47 -12.94
N LEU A 146 -9.73 -16.73 -12.69
CA LEU A 146 -9.16 -16.93 -11.36
C LEU A 146 -7.99 -15.96 -11.18
N LEU A 147 -8.06 -15.10 -10.15
CA LEU A 147 -6.96 -14.24 -9.70
C LEU A 147 -6.34 -14.79 -8.43
N VAL A 148 -5.03 -14.99 -8.43
CA VAL A 148 -4.27 -15.43 -7.24
C VAL A 148 -3.54 -14.20 -6.66
N ALA A 149 -4.00 -13.77 -5.48
CA ALA A 149 -3.48 -12.65 -4.70
C ALA A 149 -3.08 -13.10 -3.27
N ALA A 150 -2.56 -14.32 -3.15
CA ALA A 150 -2.30 -15.00 -1.87
C ALA A 150 -0.98 -14.59 -1.20
N GLY A 151 -0.35 -13.53 -1.66
CA GLY A 151 0.88 -12.98 -1.09
C GLY A 151 1.99 -12.78 -2.09
N ARG A 152 3.14 -12.31 -1.59
CA ARG A 152 4.35 -12.07 -2.36
C ARG A 152 5.56 -12.56 -1.57
N ARG A 153 6.59 -12.98 -2.29
CA ARG A 153 7.90 -13.35 -1.70
C ARG A 153 9.03 -12.62 -2.42
N ALA A 154 10.14 -12.42 -1.75
CA ALA A 154 11.34 -11.90 -2.35
C ALA A 154 11.77 -12.77 -3.54
N ARG A 155 12.28 -12.13 -4.59
CA ARG A 155 12.64 -12.82 -5.84
C ARG A 155 14.15 -13.05 -5.92
N PHE A 156 14.57 -14.27 -5.59
CA PHE A 156 15.93 -14.78 -5.77
C PHE A 156 15.91 -16.30 -5.70
N GLU A 157 16.98 -16.91 -6.21
CA GLU A 157 17.20 -18.34 -6.03
C GLU A 157 18.01 -18.57 -4.76
N PRO A 158 17.55 -19.38 -3.80
CA PRO A 158 18.24 -19.59 -2.51
C PRO A 158 19.69 -20.05 -2.65
N HIS A 159 19.98 -20.94 -3.60
CA HIS A 159 21.34 -21.43 -3.84
C HIS A 159 22.31 -20.35 -4.39
N ASP A 160 21.80 -19.32 -5.07
CA ASP A 160 22.62 -18.20 -5.50
C ASP A 160 23.05 -17.35 -4.31
N LEU A 161 22.15 -17.18 -3.32
CA LEU A 161 22.46 -16.44 -2.10
C LEU A 161 23.44 -17.20 -1.21
N ASP A 162 23.32 -18.53 -1.10
CA ASP A 162 24.27 -19.38 -0.38
C ASP A 162 25.68 -19.31 -0.99
N ALA A 163 25.79 -19.38 -2.31
CA ALA A 163 27.06 -19.21 -3.03
C ALA A 163 27.71 -17.84 -2.78
N ALA A 164 26.92 -16.83 -2.49
CA ALA A 164 27.37 -15.49 -2.13
C ALA A 164 27.69 -15.33 -0.62
N GLY A 165 27.46 -16.36 0.21
CA GLY A 165 27.62 -16.31 1.67
C GLY A 165 26.51 -15.55 2.38
N ILE A 166 25.32 -15.48 1.79
CA ILE A 166 24.15 -14.82 2.37
C ILE A 166 23.26 -15.85 3.05
N LEU A 167 23.10 -15.72 4.36
CA LEU A 167 22.21 -16.56 5.13
C LEU A 167 20.75 -16.11 4.98
N LEU A 168 19.86 -17.11 4.98
CA LEU A 168 18.41 -16.90 5.04
C LEU A 168 17.89 -17.22 6.43
N ASP A 169 16.85 -16.51 6.87
CA ASP A 169 16.10 -16.84 8.07
C ASP A 169 15.15 -18.04 7.86
N ALA A 170 14.43 -18.44 8.90
CA ALA A 170 13.47 -19.54 8.82
C ALA A 170 12.28 -19.30 7.86
N ALA A 171 12.04 -18.04 7.50
CA ALA A 171 11.02 -17.65 6.53
C ALA A 171 11.58 -17.52 5.10
N GLY A 172 12.87 -17.84 4.88
CA GLY A 172 13.54 -17.75 3.59
C GLY A 172 13.90 -16.33 3.16
N LYS A 173 14.00 -15.38 4.10
CA LYS A 173 14.41 -14.00 3.83
C LYS A 173 15.89 -13.81 4.11
N PRO A 174 16.58 -12.91 3.41
CA PRO A 174 17.97 -12.58 3.73
C PRO A 174 18.09 -12.05 5.15
N VAL A 175 19.04 -12.57 5.92
CA VAL A 175 19.39 -12.03 7.23
C VAL A 175 20.12 -10.70 7.02
N LEU A 176 19.54 -9.61 7.54
CA LEU A 176 20.04 -8.24 7.36
C LEU A 176 20.41 -7.60 8.69
N THR A 177 21.45 -6.78 8.67
CA THR A 177 21.74 -5.81 9.73
C THR A 177 20.75 -4.65 9.71
N ASP A 178 20.77 -3.81 10.74
CA ASP A 178 19.96 -2.58 10.77
C ASP A 178 20.36 -1.56 9.69
N THR A 179 21.50 -1.75 9.03
CA THR A 179 21.98 -0.91 7.93
C THR A 179 21.75 -1.55 6.55
N MET A 180 20.85 -2.54 6.46
CA MET A 180 20.47 -3.26 5.24
C MET A 180 21.58 -4.15 4.63
N ARG A 181 22.68 -4.38 5.35
CA ARG A 181 23.77 -5.26 4.92
C ARG A 181 23.40 -6.72 5.19
N THR A 182 23.70 -7.62 4.27
CA THR A 182 23.52 -9.06 4.44
C THR A 182 24.59 -9.65 5.37
N THR A 183 24.63 -10.97 5.52
CA THR A 183 25.75 -11.67 6.20
C THR A 183 27.07 -11.61 5.41
N ASN A 184 27.02 -11.21 4.15
CA ASN A 184 28.19 -10.85 3.38
C ASN A 184 28.42 -9.34 3.44
N ASP A 185 29.57 -8.91 3.94
CA ASP A 185 29.91 -7.50 4.19
C ASP A 185 29.95 -6.63 2.93
N HIS A 186 29.94 -7.23 1.73
CA HIS A 186 29.99 -6.56 0.44
C HIS A 186 28.65 -6.52 -0.27
N ILE A 187 27.60 -7.11 0.34
CA ILE A 187 26.27 -7.24 -0.27
C ILE A 187 25.20 -6.67 0.65
N TRP A 188 24.35 -5.82 0.10
CA TRP A 188 23.18 -5.22 0.73
C TRP A 188 21.89 -5.69 0.05
N SER A 189 20.77 -5.54 0.71
CA SER A 189 19.45 -5.75 0.12
C SER A 189 18.54 -4.56 0.38
N ALA A 190 17.68 -4.20 -0.57
CA ALA A 190 16.69 -3.13 -0.43
C ALA A 190 15.40 -3.45 -1.20
N GLY A 191 14.31 -2.87 -0.73
CA GLY A 191 12.97 -3.04 -1.29
C GLY A 191 12.42 -4.43 -1.08
N ASP A 192 11.52 -4.87 -1.95
CA ASP A 192 10.85 -6.17 -1.81
C ASP A 192 11.80 -7.36 -1.70
N ALA A 193 13.06 -7.21 -2.14
CA ALA A 193 14.10 -8.22 -1.99
C ALA A 193 14.47 -8.52 -0.53
N THR A 194 14.17 -7.64 0.41
CA THR A 194 14.34 -7.88 1.85
C THR A 194 13.31 -8.86 2.40
N GLY A 195 12.15 -8.96 1.75
CA GLY A 195 11.02 -9.78 2.20
C GLY A 195 10.31 -9.25 3.44
N GLU A 196 10.59 -8.02 3.90
CA GLU A 196 9.99 -7.45 5.11
C GLU A 196 8.75 -6.59 4.81
N LEU A 197 8.92 -5.35 4.39
CA LEU A 197 7.83 -4.41 4.10
C LEU A 197 7.80 -4.10 2.60
N LEU A 198 6.85 -4.70 1.88
CA LEU A 198 6.79 -4.69 0.42
C LEU A 198 6.05 -3.44 -0.10
N PHE A 199 6.61 -2.24 0.19
CA PHE A 199 6.06 -0.96 -0.22
C PHE A 199 7.10 -0.12 -0.97
N THR A 200 6.66 0.59 -1.99
CA THR A 200 7.53 1.43 -2.84
C THR A 200 8.30 2.49 -2.02
N HIS A 201 7.64 3.15 -1.07
CA HIS A 201 8.28 4.17 -0.24
C HIS A 201 9.29 3.56 0.76
N VAL A 202 9.06 2.32 1.21
CA VAL A 202 10.04 1.56 2.01
C VAL A 202 11.26 1.23 1.18
N ALA A 203 11.08 0.76 -0.05
CA ALA A 203 12.20 0.48 -0.96
C ALA A 203 13.09 1.71 -1.17
N THR A 204 12.49 2.90 -1.32
CA THR A 204 13.24 4.17 -1.43
C THR A 204 13.99 4.49 -0.15
N TYR A 205 13.33 4.36 1.01
CA TYR A 205 13.95 4.58 2.32
C TYR A 205 15.13 3.63 2.57
N GLU A 206 14.97 2.34 2.28
CA GLU A 206 16.01 1.33 2.42
C GLU A 206 17.19 1.58 1.47
N ALA A 207 16.92 2.03 0.24
CA ALA A 207 17.97 2.42 -0.70
C ALA A 207 18.83 3.57 -0.15
N ASP A 208 18.23 4.55 0.53
CA ASP A 208 18.98 5.62 1.19
C ASP A 208 19.86 5.10 2.33
N LEU A 209 19.35 4.12 3.11
CA LEU A 209 20.16 3.47 4.16
C LEU A 209 21.35 2.71 3.58
N VAL A 210 21.13 1.97 2.50
CA VAL A 210 22.20 1.25 1.78
C VAL A 210 23.27 2.21 1.29
N VAL A 211 22.87 3.32 0.66
CA VAL A 211 23.82 4.33 0.17
C VAL A 211 24.60 4.97 1.31
N ASP A 212 23.94 5.30 2.43
CA ASP A 212 24.63 5.88 3.59
C ASP A 212 25.63 4.89 4.21
N ASP A 213 25.29 3.59 4.32
CA ASP A 213 26.21 2.58 4.83
C ASP A 213 27.43 2.39 3.89
N ILE A 214 27.19 2.32 2.57
CA ILE A 214 28.26 2.25 1.56
C ILE A 214 29.21 3.46 1.61
N LEU A 215 28.69 4.63 1.94
CA LEU A 215 29.47 5.88 2.05
C LEU A 215 30.11 6.08 3.43
N GLY A 216 30.03 5.10 4.34
CA GLY A 216 30.61 5.16 5.67
C GLY A 216 29.84 6.06 6.65
N ARG A 217 28.56 6.27 6.43
CA ARG A 217 27.64 7.04 7.28
C ARG A 217 26.43 6.19 7.71
N PRO A 218 26.65 5.00 8.32
CA PRO A 218 25.57 4.06 8.61
C PRO A 218 24.51 4.67 9.52
N ARG A 219 23.25 4.42 9.18
CA ARG A 219 22.08 4.76 9.99
C ARG A 219 21.25 3.49 10.20
N PRO A 220 20.76 3.23 11.41
CA PRO A 220 19.88 2.09 11.65
C PRO A 220 18.51 2.36 11.00
N ARG A 221 17.90 1.29 10.50
CA ARG A 221 16.51 1.32 10.00
C ARG A 221 15.52 1.57 11.14
N ASP A 222 14.47 2.31 10.87
CA ASP A 222 13.34 2.53 11.78
C ASP A 222 12.03 2.37 10.99
N TYR A 223 11.35 1.25 11.20
CA TYR A 223 10.05 0.95 10.58
C TYR A 223 8.86 1.28 11.48
N ARG A 224 9.10 1.92 12.61
CA ARG A 224 8.05 2.26 13.57
C ARG A 224 6.95 3.13 12.96
N VAL A 225 7.29 3.97 12.01
CA VAL A 225 6.37 4.94 11.40
C VAL A 225 6.37 4.76 9.88
N VAL A 226 5.85 3.63 9.43
CA VAL A 226 5.66 3.33 8.00
C VAL A 226 4.17 3.31 7.71
N PRO A 227 3.62 4.30 6.99
CA PRO A 227 2.22 4.28 6.58
C PRO A 227 1.99 3.26 5.46
N ARG A 228 0.78 2.70 5.40
CA ARG A 228 0.33 1.84 4.31
C ARG A 228 -1.13 2.12 4.00
N VAL A 229 -1.52 1.92 2.75
CA VAL A 229 -2.87 2.17 2.26
C VAL A 229 -3.30 1.01 1.38
N THR A 230 -4.52 0.53 1.58
CA THR A 230 -5.25 -0.28 0.61
C THR A 230 -6.18 0.68 -0.13
N PHE A 231 -6.01 0.79 -1.45
CA PHE A 231 -6.71 1.75 -2.32
C PHE A 231 -8.07 1.21 -2.77
N CYS A 232 -8.86 0.75 -1.80
CA CYS A 232 -10.28 0.43 -1.96
C CYS A 232 -11.13 1.69 -1.67
N ASP A 233 -12.43 1.56 -1.76
CA ASP A 233 -13.38 2.64 -1.44
C ASP A 233 -14.47 2.07 -0.51
N PRO A 234 -14.50 2.50 0.77
CA PRO A 234 -13.61 3.47 1.41
C PRO A 234 -12.15 2.96 1.53
N GLU A 235 -11.15 3.86 1.44
CA GLU A 235 -9.74 3.50 1.65
C GLU A 235 -9.48 2.97 3.05
N VAL A 236 -8.52 2.05 3.18
CA VAL A 236 -8.01 1.59 4.48
C VAL A 236 -6.56 2.01 4.62
N ALA A 237 -6.27 2.90 5.56
CA ALA A 237 -4.92 3.39 5.81
C ALA A 237 -4.49 3.10 7.26
N SER A 238 -3.22 2.75 7.43
CA SER A 238 -2.66 2.40 8.73
C SER A 238 -1.23 2.86 8.89
N VAL A 239 -0.82 3.10 10.13
CA VAL A 239 0.57 3.32 10.53
C VAL A 239 0.83 2.71 11.90
N GLY A 240 1.99 2.11 12.10
CA GLY A 240 2.38 1.50 13.37
C GLY A 240 1.65 0.20 13.69
N LEU A 241 1.44 -0.06 14.98
CA LEU A 241 0.90 -1.31 15.50
C LEU A 241 -0.63 -1.32 15.51
N THR A 242 -1.22 -2.46 15.17
CA THR A 242 -2.62 -2.75 15.48
C THR A 242 -2.82 -2.86 17.00
N GLU A 243 -4.06 -2.77 17.47
CA GLU A 243 -4.36 -2.97 18.88
C GLU A 243 -3.83 -4.33 19.38
N ARG A 244 -4.07 -5.40 18.62
CA ARG A 244 -3.58 -6.75 18.93
C ARG A 244 -2.04 -6.79 19.06
N GLN A 245 -1.34 -6.29 18.06
CA GLN A 245 0.13 -6.25 18.07
C GLN A 245 0.68 -5.42 19.24
N ALA A 246 0.06 -4.29 19.57
CA ALA A 246 0.47 -3.47 20.70
C ALA A 246 0.29 -4.21 22.03
N ARG A 247 -0.81 -4.96 22.22
CA ARG A 247 -1.05 -5.79 23.40
C ARG A 247 -0.07 -6.97 23.47
N GLU A 248 0.15 -7.68 22.36
CA GLU A 248 1.10 -8.79 22.26
C GLU A 248 2.54 -8.33 22.55
N ALA A 249 2.89 -7.10 22.22
CA ALA A 249 4.18 -6.48 22.57
C ALA A 249 4.27 -6.05 24.05
N GLY A 250 3.24 -6.30 24.88
CA GLY A 250 3.22 -6.03 26.32
C GLY A 250 2.90 -4.59 26.69
N ASN A 251 2.39 -3.77 25.75
CA ASN A 251 1.98 -2.41 26.08
C ASN A 251 0.64 -2.39 26.85
N ASP A 252 0.50 -1.45 27.80
CA ASP A 252 -0.79 -1.10 28.38
C ASP A 252 -1.52 -0.18 27.41
N VAL A 253 -2.51 -0.75 26.68
CA VAL A 253 -3.08 -0.11 25.50
C VAL A 253 -4.33 0.70 25.86
N ARG A 254 -4.37 1.95 25.41
CA ARG A 254 -5.56 2.81 25.39
C ARG A 254 -6.00 3.05 23.94
N ILE A 255 -7.30 2.85 23.69
CA ILE A 255 -7.92 3.03 22.37
C ILE A 255 -8.79 4.29 22.37
N ALA A 256 -8.72 5.03 21.28
CA ALA A 256 -9.74 6.01 20.90
C ALA A 256 -10.29 5.62 19.52
N LYS A 257 -11.61 5.57 19.39
CA LYS A 257 -12.29 5.23 18.15
C LYS A 257 -13.45 6.20 17.90
N VAL A 258 -13.55 6.70 16.69
CA VAL A 258 -14.64 7.55 16.19
C VAL A 258 -15.11 6.93 14.89
N ARG A 259 -16.40 6.76 14.71
CA ARG A 259 -16.99 6.25 13.47
C ARG A 259 -17.25 7.38 12.48
N MET A 260 -17.20 7.09 11.19
CA MET A 260 -17.52 8.09 10.16
C MET A 260 -19.00 8.50 10.21
N GLU A 261 -19.91 7.62 10.62
CA GLU A 261 -21.34 7.94 10.82
C GLU A 261 -21.59 9.03 11.88
N ASP A 262 -20.66 9.22 12.82
CA ASP A 262 -20.70 10.30 13.83
C ASP A 262 -20.20 11.65 13.28
N SER A 263 -19.69 11.67 12.04
CA SER A 263 -19.19 12.88 11.36
C SER A 263 -20.31 13.55 10.56
N GLU A 264 -20.60 14.81 10.87
CA GLU A 264 -21.55 15.61 10.09
C GLU A 264 -21.14 15.69 8.61
N ARG A 265 -19.84 15.80 8.35
CA ARG A 265 -19.31 15.87 7.00
C ARG A 265 -19.55 14.58 6.22
N ALA A 266 -19.23 13.43 6.82
CA ALA A 266 -19.46 12.12 6.20
C ALA A 266 -20.95 11.87 5.93
N THR A 267 -21.83 12.32 6.84
CA THR A 267 -23.28 12.25 6.66
C THR A 267 -23.77 13.11 5.49
N ILE A 268 -23.27 14.35 5.36
CA ILE A 268 -23.62 15.24 4.24
C ILE A 268 -23.19 14.64 2.90
N GLU A 269 -22.04 13.96 2.85
CA GLU A 269 -21.51 13.33 1.64
C GLU A 269 -22.11 11.94 1.36
N GLY A 270 -22.88 11.38 2.31
CA GLY A 270 -23.41 10.02 2.21
C GLY A 270 -22.32 8.94 2.30
N ARG A 271 -21.17 9.25 2.92
CA ARG A 271 -20.01 8.36 3.07
C ARG A 271 -19.79 8.00 4.54
N THR A 272 -20.71 7.24 5.09
CA THR A 272 -20.79 6.94 6.52
C THR A 272 -20.05 5.66 6.94
N HIS A 273 -19.62 4.83 5.98
CA HIS A 273 -18.76 3.69 6.28
C HIS A 273 -17.36 4.17 6.67
N GLY A 274 -16.86 3.66 7.76
CA GLY A 274 -15.49 3.93 8.17
C GLY A 274 -15.33 4.34 9.63
N LEU A 275 -14.07 4.45 10.02
CA LEU A 275 -13.67 4.83 11.38
C LEU A 275 -12.27 5.46 11.39
N VAL A 276 -11.99 6.19 12.45
CA VAL A 276 -10.63 6.55 12.88
C VAL A 276 -10.36 5.87 14.22
N LYS A 277 -9.32 5.05 14.28
CA LYS A 277 -8.86 4.37 15.50
C LYS A 277 -7.43 4.74 15.82
N LEU A 278 -7.17 5.17 17.04
CA LEU A 278 -5.84 5.44 17.58
C LEU A 278 -5.50 4.46 18.67
N VAL A 279 -4.31 3.91 18.60
CA VAL A 279 -3.71 2.99 19.58
C VAL A 279 -2.60 3.73 20.30
N ALA A 280 -2.67 3.84 21.62
CA ALA A 280 -1.69 4.55 22.44
C ALA A 280 -1.27 3.73 23.66
N ASP A 281 -0.05 3.93 24.14
CA ASP A 281 0.37 3.45 25.45
C ASP A 281 -0.36 4.25 26.54
N ALA A 282 -1.06 3.54 27.42
CA ALA A 282 -1.90 4.18 28.45
C ALA A 282 -1.10 4.94 29.49
N ARG A 283 0.15 4.53 29.74
CA ARG A 283 1.03 5.09 30.74
C ARG A 283 1.73 6.35 30.26
N THR A 284 2.22 6.35 29.00
CA THR A 284 2.99 7.47 28.43
C THR A 284 2.12 8.40 27.58
N GLY A 285 1.02 7.90 27.03
CA GLY A 285 0.20 8.59 26.04
C GLY A 285 0.83 8.61 24.64
N GLU A 286 1.97 7.94 24.41
CA GLU A 286 2.60 7.83 23.09
C GLU A 286 1.71 7.06 22.12
N LEU A 287 1.59 7.55 20.89
CA LEU A 287 0.88 6.83 19.83
C LEU A 287 1.72 5.65 19.36
N LEU A 288 1.15 4.46 19.43
CA LEU A 288 1.72 3.20 18.96
C LEU A 288 1.24 2.83 17.57
N GLY A 289 0.04 3.30 17.18
CA GLY A 289 -0.53 3.06 15.89
C GLY A 289 -1.78 3.90 15.61
N GLY A 290 -2.17 3.93 14.35
CA GLY A 290 -3.41 4.55 13.91
C GLY A 290 -3.95 3.88 12.66
N HIS A 291 -5.27 3.81 12.57
CA HIS A 291 -6.01 3.13 11.51
C HIS A 291 -7.18 4.01 11.10
N VAL A 292 -7.32 4.22 9.80
CA VAL A 292 -8.37 5.04 9.22
C VAL A 292 -9.05 4.24 8.12
N VAL A 293 -10.36 4.17 8.18
CA VAL A 293 -11.20 3.69 7.07
C VAL A 293 -12.09 4.85 6.66
N GLY A 294 -12.08 5.23 5.39
CA GLY A 294 -12.87 6.36 4.92
C GLY A 294 -12.34 6.95 3.61
N GLU A 295 -13.04 7.98 3.13
CA GLU A 295 -12.59 8.73 1.97
C GLU A 295 -11.26 9.43 2.28
N GLU A 296 -10.30 9.35 1.35
CA GLU A 296 -8.96 9.92 1.50
C GLU A 296 -8.22 9.48 2.78
N ALA A 297 -8.49 8.26 3.29
CA ALA A 297 -7.82 7.75 4.48
C ALA A 297 -6.29 7.76 4.33
N GLY A 298 -5.77 7.57 3.11
CA GLY A 298 -4.37 7.69 2.78
C GLY A 298 -3.79 9.09 3.02
N ALA A 299 -4.59 10.15 2.85
CA ALA A 299 -4.19 11.51 3.21
C ALA A 299 -4.32 11.73 4.73
N MET A 300 -5.42 11.29 5.34
CA MET A 300 -5.70 11.48 6.77
C MET A 300 -4.66 10.80 7.66
N ILE A 301 -4.15 9.63 7.30
CA ILE A 301 -3.19 8.89 8.12
C ILE A 301 -1.89 9.65 8.38
N HIS A 302 -1.56 10.62 7.52
CA HIS A 302 -0.33 11.40 7.65
C HIS A 302 -0.32 12.34 8.86
N GLU A 303 -1.46 12.71 9.41
CA GLU A 303 -1.52 13.42 10.70
C GLU A 303 -1.03 12.51 11.85
N VAL A 304 -1.42 11.24 11.81
CA VAL A 304 -0.95 10.23 12.78
C VAL A 304 0.54 9.95 12.57
N VAL A 305 0.98 9.81 11.30
CA VAL A 305 2.41 9.67 10.95
C VAL A 305 3.24 10.81 11.53
N ALA A 306 2.80 12.06 11.36
CA ALA A 306 3.51 13.24 11.88
C ALA A 306 3.56 13.22 13.42
N ALA A 307 2.46 12.88 14.09
CA ALA A 307 2.41 12.80 15.54
C ALA A 307 3.32 11.68 16.09
N MET A 308 3.32 10.51 15.46
CA MET A 308 4.20 9.39 15.84
C MET A 308 5.68 9.69 15.56
N ALA A 309 6.00 10.31 14.42
CA ALA A 309 7.37 10.70 14.08
C ALA A 309 7.94 11.73 15.08
N ALA A 310 7.10 12.67 15.52
CA ALA A 310 7.45 13.66 16.54
C ALA A 310 7.44 13.08 17.98
N ARG A 311 7.07 11.81 18.16
CA ARG A 311 6.86 11.17 19.48
C ARG A 311 5.93 12.00 20.38
N GLN A 312 4.90 12.60 19.78
CA GLN A 312 3.93 13.39 20.52
C GLN A 312 2.99 12.44 21.30
N PRO A 313 2.64 12.77 22.55
CA PRO A 313 1.58 12.09 23.26
C PRO A 313 0.23 12.36 22.56
N ARG A 314 -0.72 11.44 22.78
CA ARG A 314 -2.08 11.50 22.21
C ARG A 314 -2.67 12.92 22.22
N PRO A 315 -3.26 13.42 21.08
CA PRO A 315 -4.04 14.65 21.09
C PRO A 315 -5.17 14.55 22.14
N GLY A 316 -5.16 15.40 23.13
CA GLY A 316 -6.17 15.40 24.21
C GLY A 316 -5.66 15.08 25.60
N HIS A 317 -4.42 14.66 25.79
CA HIS A 317 -3.78 14.82 27.07
C HIS A 317 -3.53 16.34 27.24
N ARG A 318 -4.56 17.03 27.72
CA ARG A 318 -4.44 18.42 28.17
C ARG A 318 -3.44 18.39 29.32
N ASP A 319 -2.16 18.51 28.99
CA ASP A 319 -1.31 19.24 29.87
C ASP A 319 -2.03 20.58 30.08
N ARG A 320 -2.56 20.75 31.26
CA ARG A 320 -3.18 22.02 31.63
C ARG A 320 -2.13 23.04 31.25
N LEU A 321 -2.40 23.81 30.20
CA LEU A 321 -1.74 25.09 30.01
C LEU A 321 -1.81 25.72 31.39
N ARG A 322 -0.74 25.67 32.13
CA ARG A 322 -0.58 26.38 33.39
C ARG A 322 -0.86 27.81 33.00
N ARG A 323 -2.07 28.25 33.30
CA ARG A 323 -2.35 29.70 33.29
C ARG A 323 -1.17 30.29 34.08
N PRO A 324 -0.42 31.24 33.48
CA PRO A 324 0.61 31.90 34.25
C PRO A 324 -0.09 32.41 35.49
N ARG A 325 0.36 31.96 36.67
CA ARG A 325 -0.11 32.50 37.94
C ARG A 325 0.01 33.99 37.81
N ARG A 326 -1.09 34.69 37.87
CA ARG A 326 -1.11 36.16 37.99
C ARG A 326 -0.23 36.50 39.20
N GLY A 327 1.01 36.87 38.91
CA GLY A 327 1.95 37.38 39.88
C GLY A 327 1.29 38.59 40.52
N ARG A 328 1.17 38.56 41.82
CA ARG A 328 0.78 39.74 42.65
C ARG A 328 1.67 40.87 42.20
N GLY A 329 1.04 42.01 41.96
CA GLY A 329 1.61 43.25 41.45
C GLY A 329 2.94 43.62 42.10
N ARG A 330 3.92 43.83 41.26
CA ARG A 330 5.08 44.69 41.54
C ARG A 330 4.82 46.05 40.91
N ARG A 331 5.01 47.08 41.71
CA ARG A 331 4.93 48.49 41.33
C ARG A 331 5.88 48.78 40.16
N PRO A 332 5.54 49.74 39.29
CA PRO A 332 6.37 50.07 38.14
C PRO A 332 7.68 50.76 38.61
N GLY A 333 8.80 50.11 38.30
CA GLY A 333 10.14 50.70 38.41
C GLY A 333 10.50 51.37 37.09
N ARG A 334 11.22 52.49 37.25
CA ARG A 334 11.75 53.43 36.27
C ARG A 334 12.31 52.77 35.00
N PRO A 335 12.10 53.33 33.80
CA PRO A 335 12.65 52.74 32.55
C PRO A 335 14.16 52.94 32.45
N PRO A 336 14.88 51.97 31.84
CA PRO A 336 16.32 52.12 31.56
C PRO A 336 16.56 53.03 30.36
N PRO A 337 17.76 53.63 30.26
CA PRO A 337 18.10 54.58 29.18
C PRO A 337 18.29 53.87 27.84
N ALA A 338 18.01 54.55 26.74
CA ALA A 338 18.12 54.11 25.37
C ALA A 338 19.58 53.78 24.99
N PRO A 339 19.81 52.71 24.19
CA PRO A 339 21.15 52.47 23.64
C PRO A 339 21.42 53.34 22.42
N THR A 340 22.63 53.87 22.40
CA THR A 340 23.23 54.66 21.33
C THR A 340 23.48 53.84 20.06
N SER A 341 23.30 54.53 18.95
CA SER A 341 23.55 54.10 17.57
C SER A 341 24.92 53.47 17.32
N GLY A 342 24.96 52.29 16.68
CA GLY A 342 26.19 51.68 16.16
C GLY A 342 25.88 50.80 14.96
N GLY A 343 26.52 51.07 13.88
CA GLY A 343 26.56 50.67 12.51
C GLY A 343 26.13 49.28 12.00
N PRO A 344 26.04 49.09 10.68
CA PRO A 344 25.40 47.94 10.07
C PRO A 344 26.28 46.67 10.13
N LEU A 345 25.75 45.61 10.72
CA LEU A 345 26.34 44.26 10.67
C LEU A 345 25.89 43.53 9.42
N ALA A 346 26.88 43.04 8.66
CA ALA A 346 26.71 42.22 7.48
C ALA A 346 25.95 40.88 7.78
N PRO A 347 25.16 40.38 6.83
CA PRO A 347 24.42 39.13 7.05
C PRO A 347 25.33 37.92 7.01
N ARG A 348 25.23 37.05 8.05
CA ARG A 348 25.81 35.72 8.07
C ARG A 348 24.90 34.76 7.28
N PRO A 349 25.45 33.82 6.48
CA PRO A 349 24.64 32.89 5.72
C PRO A 349 23.95 31.87 6.66
N GLY A 350 22.63 31.93 6.69
CA GLY A 350 21.80 30.96 7.39
C GLY A 350 21.82 29.60 6.69
N ARG A 351 22.09 28.53 7.46
CA ARG A 351 21.89 27.16 7.02
C ARG A 351 20.39 26.91 6.83
N ALA A 352 19.99 26.76 5.57
CA ALA A 352 18.67 26.31 5.20
C ALA A 352 18.58 24.79 5.39
N HIS A 353 17.90 24.34 6.45
CA HIS A 353 17.33 22.98 6.49
C HIS A 353 15.90 23.07 5.96
N GLY A 354 15.76 23.03 4.64
CA GLY A 354 14.49 22.87 3.96
C GLY A 354 14.34 21.42 3.50
N GLY A 355 13.45 20.67 4.13
CA GLY A 355 13.06 19.35 3.68
C GLY A 355 12.39 19.43 2.31
N ARG A 356 13.00 18.83 1.29
CA ARG A 356 12.39 18.54 -0.01
C ARG A 356 11.93 17.09 -0.02
N TRP A 357 10.67 16.89 0.30
CA TRP A 357 9.95 15.62 0.08
C TRP A 357 8.78 15.88 -0.87
N LEU A 358 9.05 16.31 -2.08
CA LEU A 358 8.08 16.25 -3.18
C LEU A 358 8.81 16.56 -4.49
N ALA A 359 9.28 15.56 -5.17
CA ALA A 359 9.44 15.50 -6.63
C ALA A 359 10.44 14.40 -7.01
N LEU A 360 9.95 13.24 -7.43
CA LEU A 360 10.64 12.37 -8.39
C LEU A 360 9.69 11.23 -8.80
N LEU A 361 8.66 11.61 -9.56
CA LEU A 361 7.98 10.72 -10.51
C LEU A 361 7.94 11.47 -11.84
N VAL A 362 9.11 11.63 -12.44
CA VAL A 362 9.25 11.97 -13.87
C VAL A 362 10.35 11.06 -14.41
N PRO A 363 10.08 10.20 -15.40
CA PRO A 363 11.12 9.44 -16.06
C PRO A 363 12.08 10.39 -16.77
N PRO A 364 13.39 10.04 -16.92
CA PRO A 364 14.34 10.92 -17.56
C PRO A 364 13.97 11.11 -19.04
N ASP A 365 13.69 12.35 -19.40
CA ASP A 365 13.51 12.79 -20.77
C ASP A 365 14.75 12.45 -21.59
N ARG A 366 14.54 11.82 -22.75
CA ARG A 366 15.54 11.66 -23.78
C ARG A 366 15.94 13.04 -24.30
N ALA A 367 17.09 13.49 -23.93
CA ALA A 367 17.72 14.67 -24.54
C ALA A 367 17.96 14.41 -26.04
N GLY A 368 17.35 15.20 -26.90
CA GLY A 368 17.78 15.37 -28.27
C GLY A 368 16.77 15.06 -29.39
N GLN A 369 15.52 15.54 -29.29
CA GLN A 369 14.73 15.77 -30.51
C GLN A 369 13.99 17.11 -30.41
N PRO A 370 13.96 17.94 -31.50
CA PRO A 370 13.22 19.18 -31.49
C PRO A 370 11.71 18.92 -31.51
N PRO A 371 10.88 19.80 -30.91
CA PRO A 371 9.45 19.58 -30.81
C PRO A 371 8.77 19.66 -32.15
N THR A 372 7.99 18.61 -32.48
CA THR A 372 7.06 18.63 -33.59
C THR A 372 5.87 19.53 -33.25
N PRO A 373 5.33 20.31 -34.20
CA PRO A 373 4.25 21.25 -33.96
C PRO A 373 2.94 20.50 -33.61
N ARG A 374 2.25 20.96 -32.56
CA ARG A 374 0.96 20.46 -32.14
C ARG A 374 -0.10 20.75 -33.21
N PRO A 375 -0.94 19.79 -33.60
CA PRO A 375 -2.10 20.08 -34.46
C PRO A 375 -3.12 20.90 -33.66
N GLY A 376 -3.62 21.96 -34.27
CA GLY A 376 -4.63 22.87 -33.72
C GLY A 376 -5.98 22.16 -33.50
N PRO A 377 -6.89 22.76 -32.71
CA PRO A 377 -8.14 22.12 -32.31
C PRO A 377 -9.05 21.90 -33.51
N ARG A 378 -9.38 20.62 -33.79
CA ARG A 378 -10.39 20.25 -34.77
C ARG A 378 -11.75 20.73 -34.28
N ARG A 379 -12.42 21.63 -35.09
CA ARG A 379 -13.80 22.02 -34.93
C ARG A 379 -14.71 20.77 -35.08
N LEU A 380 -15.46 20.48 -34.02
CA LEU A 380 -16.54 19.48 -34.04
C LEU A 380 -17.61 19.94 -35.03
N ALA A 381 -17.83 19.16 -36.09
CA ALA A 381 -18.91 19.33 -37.02
C ALA A 381 -20.27 19.02 -36.35
N ARG A 382 -21.24 19.92 -36.53
CA ARG A 382 -22.60 19.74 -36.01
C ARG A 382 -23.28 18.56 -36.72
N PRO A 383 -24.11 17.74 -36.03
CA PRO A 383 -24.84 16.66 -36.66
C PRO A 383 -25.93 17.20 -37.57
N ARG A 384 -25.97 16.69 -38.81
CA ARG A 384 -27.07 16.96 -39.79
C ARG A 384 -28.35 16.32 -39.28
N ARG A 385 -29.41 17.09 -39.25
CA ARG A 385 -30.82 16.64 -39.07
C ARG A 385 -31.19 15.67 -40.19
N LEU A 386 -31.53 14.44 -39.84
CA LEU A 386 -32.19 13.49 -40.72
C LEU A 386 -33.66 13.89 -40.81
N ARG A 387 -34.13 14.11 -42.04
CA ARG A 387 -35.55 14.35 -42.38
C ARG A 387 -36.33 13.04 -42.28
N ALA A 388 -37.48 13.12 -41.65
CA ALA A 388 -38.50 12.08 -41.62
C ALA A 388 -39.05 11.84 -43.03
N GLY A 389 -39.16 10.60 -43.46
CA GLY A 389 -39.91 10.14 -44.63
C GLY A 389 -40.94 9.08 -44.18
N PRO A 390 -42.00 8.82 -44.97
CA PRO A 390 -43.33 8.60 -44.42
C PRO A 390 -43.67 7.15 -44.08
N THR A 391 -44.59 7.06 -43.12
CA THR A 391 -45.38 5.90 -42.72
C THR A 391 -46.06 5.14 -43.82
N GLN A 392 -46.05 3.81 -43.80
CA GLN A 392 -47.19 2.96 -44.26
C GLN A 392 -47.20 1.58 -43.55
N PRO A 393 -48.33 0.79 -43.64
CA PRO A 393 -49.00 0.32 -42.45
C PRO A 393 -48.93 -1.25 -42.26
N PRO A 394 -49.65 -1.84 -41.31
CA PRO A 394 -49.39 -3.20 -40.85
C PRO A 394 -50.10 -4.29 -41.65
N CYS A 395 -49.48 -5.45 -41.76
CA CYS A 395 -50.18 -6.65 -42.25
C CYS A 395 -49.90 -7.89 -41.41
N VAL A 396 -50.94 -8.28 -40.69
CA VAL A 396 -51.57 -9.60 -40.57
C VAL A 396 -50.82 -10.77 -39.98
N ARG A 397 -51.39 -11.20 -38.86
CA ARG A 397 -51.33 -12.53 -38.22
C ARG A 397 -51.36 -13.71 -39.18
N ARG A 398 -50.60 -14.73 -38.93
CA ARG A 398 -51.10 -16.14 -38.98
C ARG A 398 -50.49 -16.97 -37.86
N GLN A 399 -51.41 -17.68 -37.20
CA GLN A 399 -51.20 -18.71 -36.19
C GLN A 399 -50.97 -20.03 -36.87
N LEU A 400 -50.13 -20.82 -36.20
CA LEU A 400 -50.28 -22.26 -35.88
C LEU A 400 -50.08 -23.31 -37.01
N PRO A 401 -49.73 -24.55 -36.70
CA PRO A 401 -49.86 -25.27 -35.48
C PRO A 401 -48.61 -25.47 -34.68
#